data_53eeb887f91f5a9c9d1ed5c03ef4f9d2
#
_entry.id   53eeb887f91f5a9c9d1ed5c03ef4f9d2
#
_cell.length_a   1.000
_cell.length_b   1.000
_cell.length_c   1.000
_cell.angle_alpha   90.00
_cell.angle_beta   90.00
_cell.angle_gamma   90.00
#
_symmetry.space_group_name_H-M   'P 1'
#
loop_
_entity.id
_entity.type
_entity.pdbx_description
1 polymer ?
#
loop_
_entity_poly.entity_id
_entity_poly.type
_entity_poly.pdbx_seq_one_letter_code
_entity_poly.pdbx_strand_id
1 'polypeptide(L)' 'MSNDVYRLTSTHHRLDEAIRDEMKRVWPDSIRLLRLKKLKLAVKDRLAALVRQKRA' A
#
# COMPACT_ATOMS: atom_id res chain seq x y z
N MET A 1 -4.11 17.11 6.94
CA MET A 1 -4.69 16.71 8.19
C MET A 1 -4.66 15.22 8.43
N SER A 2 -5.01 14.81 9.63
CA SER A 2 -4.91 13.42 10.07
C SER A 2 -5.64 12.41 9.18
N ASN A 3 -6.68 12.85 8.47
CA ASN A 3 -7.46 11.97 7.61
C ASN A 3 -6.67 11.37 6.47
N ASP A 4 -5.73 12.13 5.90
CA ASP A 4 -4.93 11.63 4.78
C ASP A 4 -3.99 10.52 5.22
N VAL A 5 -3.36 10.69 6.37
CA VAL A 5 -2.47 9.66 6.92
C VAL A 5 -3.27 8.40 7.24
N TYR A 6 -4.44 8.57 7.85
CA TYR A 6 -5.30 7.44 8.18
C TYR A 6 -5.74 6.69 6.92
N ARG A 7 -6.17 7.43 5.90
CA ARG A 7 -6.61 6.82 4.63
C ARG A 7 -5.49 6.05 3.96
N LEU A 8 -4.31 6.66 3.90
CA LEU A 8 -3.16 6.02 3.26
C LEU A 8 -2.71 4.79 4.03
N THR A 9 -2.73 4.85 5.35
CA THR A 9 -2.38 3.71 6.19
C THR A 9 -3.39 2.57 5.98
N SER A 10 -4.67 2.89 5.93
CA SER A 10 -5.72 1.91 5.69
C SER A 10 -5.60 1.29 4.30
N THR A 11 -5.33 2.12 3.29
CA THR A 11 -5.12 1.65 1.92
C THR A 11 -3.91 0.74 1.83
N HIS A 12 -2.81 1.13 2.48
CA HIS A 12 -1.59 0.32 2.52
C HIS A 12 -1.89 -1.06 3.12
N HIS A 13 -2.67 -1.08 4.19
CA HIS A 13 -3.02 -2.32 4.86
C HIS A 13 -3.86 -3.24 3.96
N ARG A 14 -4.83 -2.64 3.26
CA ARG A 14 -5.66 -3.38 2.31
C ARG A 14 -4.84 -3.96 1.16
N LEU A 15 -3.89 -3.18 0.66
CA LEU A 15 -3.02 -3.66 -0.41
C LEU A 15 -2.15 -4.82 0.06
N ASP A 16 -1.65 -4.73 1.28
CA ASP A 16 -0.84 -5.78 1.87
C ASP A 16 -1.64 -7.08 2.00
N GLU A 17 -2.88 -6.98 2.48
CA GLU A 17 -3.77 -8.13 2.57
C GLU A 17 -4.09 -8.73 1.21
N ALA A 18 -4.35 -7.87 0.22
CA ALA A 18 -4.64 -8.33 -1.14
C ALA A 18 -3.44 -9.07 -1.74
N ILE A 19 -2.23 -8.60 -1.48
CA ILE A 19 -1.01 -9.27 -1.93
C ILE A 19 -0.90 -10.65 -1.27
N ARG A 20 -1.13 -10.72 0.02
CA ARG A 20 -1.07 -11.99 0.76
C ARG A 20 -2.10 -12.98 0.24
N ASP A 21 -3.31 -12.51 -0.01
CA ASP A 21 -4.38 -13.37 -0.52
C ASP A 21 -4.05 -13.89 -1.91
N GLU A 22 -3.48 -13.03 -2.76
CA GLU A 22 -3.09 -13.45 -4.11
C GLU A 22 -1.97 -14.48 -4.06
N MET A 23 -1.03 -14.32 -3.15
CA MET A 23 0.08 -15.26 -2.99
C MET A 23 -0.36 -16.63 -2.47
N LYS A 24 -1.49 -16.69 -1.78
CA LYS A 24 -2.04 -17.95 -1.26
C LYS A 24 -2.76 -18.77 -2.33
N ARG A 25 -3.08 -18.16 -3.46
CA ARG A 25 -3.77 -18.87 -4.54
C ARG A 25 -2.86 -19.93 -5.14
N VAL A 26 -3.49 -21.00 -5.63
CA VAL A 26 -2.76 -22.08 -6.32
C VAL A 26 -2.04 -21.54 -7.55
N TRP A 27 -2.70 -20.60 -8.25
CA TRP A 27 -2.13 -19.96 -9.44
C TRP A 27 -2.15 -18.44 -9.24
N PRO A 28 -1.13 -17.87 -8.57
CA PRO A 28 -1.09 -16.43 -8.38
C PRO A 28 -0.98 -15.68 -9.70
N ASP A 29 -1.70 -14.58 -9.81
CA ASP A 29 -1.63 -13.73 -10.98
C ASP A 29 -0.45 -12.77 -10.84
N SER A 30 0.60 -13.01 -11.64
CA SER A 30 1.83 -12.22 -11.58
C SER A 30 1.60 -10.75 -11.91
N ILE A 31 0.74 -10.48 -12.89
CA ILE A 31 0.43 -9.11 -13.30
C ILE A 31 -0.29 -8.37 -12.18
N ARG A 32 -1.25 -9.04 -11.56
CA ARG A 32 -1.98 -8.46 -10.44
C ARG A 32 -1.06 -8.19 -9.26
N LEU A 33 -0.16 -9.12 -8.95
CA LEU A 33 0.82 -8.95 -7.88
C LEU A 33 1.73 -7.76 -8.15
N LEU A 34 2.20 -7.60 -9.38
CA LEU A 34 3.01 -6.46 -9.75
C LEU A 34 2.28 -5.15 -9.54
N ARG A 35 1.02 -5.09 -9.97
CA ARG A 35 0.19 -3.89 -9.79
C ARG A 35 -0.02 -3.58 -8.31
N LEU A 36 -0.34 -4.59 -7.53
CA LEU A 36 -0.55 -4.42 -6.10
C LEU A 36 0.71 -3.93 -5.39
N LYS A 37 1.85 -4.52 -5.72
CA LYS A 37 3.13 -4.09 -5.16
C LYS A 37 3.47 -2.66 -5.55
N LYS A 38 3.19 -2.29 -6.79
CA LYS A 38 3.42 -0.94 -7.28
C LYS A 38 2.56 0.08 -6.53
N LEU A 39 1.29 -0.24 -6.34
CA LEU A 39 0.38 0.60 -5.57
C LEU A 39 0.82 0.71 -4.10
N LYS A 40 1.24 -0.40 -3.53
CA LYS A 40 1.72 -0.41 -2.15
C LYS A 40 2.92 0.53 -1.98
N LEU A 41 3.87 0.46 -2.90
CA LEU A 41 5.03 1.33 -2.87
C LEU A 41 4.66 2.81 -3.03
N ALA A 42 3.74 3.11 -3.93
CA ALA A 42 3.27 4.47 -4.14
C ALA A 42 2.61 5.03 -2.87
N VAL A 43 1.78 4.23 -2.23
CA VAL A 43 1.12 4.62 -0.97
C VAL A 43 2.16 4.82 0.13
N LYS A 44 3.11 3.92 0.22
CA LYS A 44 4.19 4.01 1.21
C LYS A 44 5.02 5.28 1.02
N ASP A 45 5.35 5.61 -0.22
CA ASP A 45 6.10 6.83 -0.52
C ASP A 45 5.32 8.07 -0.10
N ARG A 46 4.02 8.08 -0.36
CA ARG A 46 3.17 9.20 0.01
C ARG A 46 3.08 9.36 1.53
N LEU A 47 2.97 8.24 2.25
CA LEU A 47 2.98 8.27 3.70
C LEU A 47 4.29 8.82 4.24
N ALA A 48 5.40 8.39 3.68
CA ALA A 48 6.72 8.87 4.07
C ALA A 48 6.85 10.38 3.85
N ALA A 49 6.35 10.88 2.72
CA ALA A 49 6.36 12.30 2.42
C ALA A 49 5.54 13.10 3.42
N LEU A 50 4.35 12.61 3.78
CA LEU A 50 3.49 13.27 4.75
C LEU A 50 4.13 13.31 6.15
N VAL A 51 4.77 12.22 6.54
CA VAL A 51 5.47 12.16 7.82
C VAL A 51 6.63 13.14 7.86
N ARG A 52 7.37 13.27 6.75
CA ARG A 52 8.47 14.24 6.64
C ARG A 52 7.96 15.67 6.76
N GLN A 53 6.85 15.98 6.12
CA GLN A 53 6.26 17.32 6.20
C GLN A 53 5.88 17.70 7.62
N LYS A 54 5.39 16.74 8.39
CA LYS A 54 5.01 17.00 9.78
C LYS A 54 6.21 17.24 10.68
N ARG A 55 7.37 16.74 10.31
CA ARG A 55 8.59 16.92 11.10
C ARG A 55 9.25 18.29 10.88
N ALA A 56 9.00 18.89 9.73
CA ALA A 56 9.53 20.21 9.44
C ALA A 56 8.71 21.30 10.15
#